data_2d1e8a2634e28075a9bd9b8988234be4
#
_entry.id   2d1e8a2634e28075a9bd9b8988234be4
#
_cell.length_a   1.000
_cell.length_b   1.000
_cell.length_c   1.000
_cell.angle_alpha   90.00
_cell.angle_beta   90.00
_cell.angle_gamma   90.00
#
_symmetry.space_group_name_H-M   'P 1'
#
loop_
_entity.id
_entity.type
_entity.pdbx_description
1 polymer ?
#
loop_
_entity_poly.entity_id
_entity_poly.type
_entity_poly.pdbx_seq_one_letter_code
_entity_poly.pdbx_strand_id
1 'polypeptide(L)'
;MMQYDVKQAHIDQSGYLVKFATRVKGVSYVGTATAGFVVLFDTLTTPVSASVTYGRSGNTVTVTKTAHGLNTGDVIGIHFESGTGGAATDGNYTITRTGADTFTLTDINTGTITATPAAVYSTKWLLTYNVSAGDTYNNAPIIPGEGVRVDQGIYAYMSNVEATQIYYG
;
A
#
# COMPACT_ATOMS: atom_id res chain seq x y z
N MET A 1 -23.09 -18.01 -22.07
CA MET A 1 -22.25 -16.86 -22.41
C MET A 1 -21.82 -16.24 -21.10
N MET A 2 -20.56 -16.41 -20.69
CA MET A 2 -20.07 -15.74 -19.47
C MET A 2 -19.84 -14.26 -19.81
N GLN A 3 -20.68 -13.40 -19.29
CA GLN A 3 -20.51 -11.96 -19.40
C GLN A 3 -19.45 -11.55 -18.37
N TYR A 4 -18.23 -11.28 -18.84
CA TYR A 4 -17.20 -10.67 -18.00
C TYR A 4 -17.53 -9.19 -17.86
N ASP A 5 -18.27 -8.85 -16.83
CA ASP A 5 -18.59 -7.45 -16.51
C ASP A 5 -17.38 -6.81 -15.81
N VAL A 6 -16.37 -6.44 -16.60
CA VAL A 6 -15.23 -5.69 -16.11
C VAL A 6 -15.61 -4.21 -16.05
N LYS A 7 -15.63 -3.67 -14.87
CA LYS A 7 -15.84 -2.25 -14.57
C LYS A 7 -14.51 -1.54 -14.37
N GLN A 8 -14.53 -0.23 -14.45
CA GLN A 8 -13.36 0.59 -14.19
C GLN A 8 -13.70 1.72 -13.21
N ALA A 9 -12.72 2.11 -12.40
CA ALA A 9 -12.76 3.29 -11.55
C ALA A 9 -11.43 4.03 -11.67
N HIS A 10 -11.49 5.36 -11.65
CA HIS A 10 -10.35 6.23 -11.87
C HIS A 10 -10.31 7.33 -10.79
N ILE A 11 -9.10 7.68 -10.38
CA ILE A 11 -8.83 8.82 -9.49
C ILE A 11 -7.54 9.52 -9.93
N ASP A 12 -7.44 10.81 -9.64
CA ASP A 12 -6.29 11.71 -9.88
C ASP A 12 -5.56 12.13 -8.59
N GLN A 13 -6.01 11.65 -7.47
CA GLN A 13 -5.39 11.83 -6.14
C GLN A 13 -5.69 10.63 -5.25
N SER A 14 -4.96 10.50 -4.14
CA SER A 14 -5.23 9.42 -3.18
C SER A 14 -6.69 9.42 -2.72
N GLY A 15 -7.36 8.29 -2.84
CA GLY A 15 -8.79 8.20 -2.54
C GLY A 15 -9.40 6.82 -2.74
N TYR A 16 -10.72 6.75 -2.54
CA TYR A 16 -11.48 5.52 -2.76
C TYR A 16 -11.78 5.32 -4.24
N LEU A 17 -11.42 4.17 -4.78
CA LEU A 17 -11.80 3.71 -6.10
C LEU A 17 -13.17 3.00 -6.08
N VAL A 18 -13.37 2.10 -5.12
CA VAL A 18 -14.65 1.44 -4.85
C VAL A 18 -14.85 1.24 -3.35
N LYS A 19 -16.11 1.18 -2.89
CA LYS A 19 -16.47 1.03 -1.47
C LYS A 19 -17.34 -0.22 -1.23
N PHE A 20 -17.01 -1.31 -1.90
CA PHE A 20 -17.69 -2.59 -1.77
C PHE A 20 -16.74 -3.74 -2.11
N ALA A 21 -17.08 -4.95 -1.67
CA ALA A 21 -16.34 -6.16 -1.98
C ALA A 21 -16.32 -6.44 -3.49
N THR A 22 -15.14 -6.72 -4.04
CA THR A 22 -14.93 -6.96 -5.47
C THR A 22 -13.61 -7.69 -5.71
N ARG A 23 -13.16 -7.75 -6.97
CA ARG A 23 -11.83 -8.25 -7.36
C ARG A 23 -11.13 -7.24 -8.24
N VAL A 24 -9.86 -6.94 -7.93
CA VAL A 24 -8.99 -6.16 -8.82
C VAL A 24 -8.50 -7.08 -9.93
N LYS A 25 -8.79 -6.72 -11.17
CA LYS A 25 -8.41 -7.44 -12.39
C LYS A 25 -7.20 -6.82 -13.09
N GLY A 26 -6.96 -5.55 -12.86
CA GLY A 26 -5.82 -4.83 -13.44
C GLY A 26 -5.73 -3.42 -12.87
N VAL A 27 -4.57 -2.82 -13.04
CA VAL A 27 -4.26 -1.46 -12.60
C VAL A 27 -3.50 -0.76 -13.72
N SER A 28 -3.85 0.48 -14.02
CA SER A 28 -3.05 1.37 -14.86
C SER A 28 -2.78 2.67 -14.11
N TYR A 29 -1.73 3.36 -14.48
CA TYR A 29 -1.33 4.61 -13.83
C TYR A 29 -0.62 5.54 -14.79
N VAL A 30 -0.59 6.83 -14.46
CA VAL A 30 0.18 7.87 -15.13
C VAL A 30 1.14 8.45 -14.09
N GLY A 31 2.43 8.26 -14.30
CA GLY A 31 3.49 8.82 -13.43
C GLY A 31 3.79 10.27 -13.75
N THR A 32 4.40 10.95 -12.79
CA THR A 32 4.95 12.29 -12.96
C THR A 32 6.41 12.24 -13.45
N ALA A 33 7.05 13.40 -13.61
CA ALA A 33 8.49 13.49 -13.88
C ALA A 33 9.38 12.96 -12.73
N THR A 34 8.79 12.64 -11.57
CA THR A 34 9.47 12.09 -10.39
C THR A 34 8.98 10.66 -10.14
N ALA A 35 9.89 9.77 -9.77
CA ALA A 35 9.53 8.41 -9.38
C ALA A 35 8.53 8.42 -8.21
N GLY A 36 7.56 7.52 -8.25
CA GLY A 36 6.49 7.44 -7.28
C GLY A 36 5.98 6.02 -7.08
N PHE A 37 4.79 5.91 -6.52
CA PHE A 37 4.13 4.62 -6.32
C PHE A 37 2.62 4.75 -6.22
N VAL A 38 1.94 3.62 -6.48
CA VAL A 38 0.52 3.42 -6.18
C VAL A 38 0.42 2.22 -5.25
N VAL A 39 -0.21 2.41 -4.10
CA VAL A 39 -0.53 1.31 -3.17
C VAL A 39 -2.03 1.15 -3.08
N LEU A 40 -2.50 -0.07 -3.25
CA LEU A 40 -3.91 -0.41 -3.05
C LEU A 40 -4.09 -1.07 -1.68
N PHE A 41 -5.05 -0.55 -0.92
CA PHE A 41 -5.50 -1.10 0.35
C PHE A 41 -6.95 -1.56 0.27
N ASP A 42 -7.22 -2.71 0.90
CA ASP A 42 -8.59 -3.16 1.17
C ASP A 42 -9.06 -2.53 2.48
N THR A 43 -9.82 -1.45 2.36
CA THR A 43 -10.22 -0.64 3.51
C THR A 43 -11.41 0.26 3.19
N LEU A 44 -12.18 0.60 4.22
CA LEU A 44 -13.19 1.66 4.20
C LEU A 44 -12.77 2.87 5.06
N THR A 45 -11.53 2.87 5.57
CA THR A 45 -10.95 4.00 6.31
C THR A 45 -9.75 4.56 5.55
N THR A 46 -9.52 5.86 5.65
CA THR A 46 -8.34 6.50 5.05
C THR A 46 -7.07 5.91 5.68
N PRO A 47 -6.10 5.45 4.86
CA PRO A 47 -4.82 4.99 5.36
C PRO A 47 -4.08 6.04 6.20
N VAL A 48 -3.35 5.60 7.19
CA VAL A 48 -2.53 6.46 8.06
C VAL A 48 -1.17 6.64 7.41
N SER A 49 -0.86 7.87 6.99
CA SER A 49 0.40 8.24 6.36
C SER A 49 1.10 9.42 7.05
N ALA A 50 0.34 10.33 7.65
CA ALA A 50 0.89 11.52 8.26
C ALA A 50 1.82 11.19 9.44
N SER A 51 3.09 11.57 9.33
CA SER A 51 4.12 11.37 10.36
C SER A 51 4.29 9.89 10.79
N VAL A 52 4.11 8.97 9.85
CA VAL A 52 4.49 7.57 10.03
C VAL A 52 5.91 7.39 9.51
N THR A 53 6.81 6.95 10.37
CA THR A 53 8.20 6.65 10.00
C THR A 53 8.60 5.27 10.50
N TYR A 54 9.68 4.72 9.93
CA TYR A 54 10.15 3.41 10.35
C TYR A 54 11.67 3.28 10.26
N GLY A 55 12.20 2.26 10.91
CA GLY A 55 13.56 1.79 10.77
C GLY A 55 13.61 0.27 10.91
N ARG A 56 14.70 -0.36 10.45
CA ARG A 56 14.89 -1.81 10.57
C ARG A 56 16.26 -2.13 11.16
N SER A 57 16.28 -3.08 12.10
CA SER A 57 17.51 -3.68 12.63
C SER A 57 17.35 -5.20 12.63
N GLY A 58 18.19 -5.89 11.88
CA GLY A 58 17.99 -7.30 11.57
C GLY A 58 16.70 -7.48 10.76
N ASN A 59 15.79 -8.30 11.23
CA ASN A 59 14.46 -8.49 10.66
C ASN A 59 13.35 -7.74 11.43
N THR A 60 13.69 -7.02 12.49
CA THR A 60 12.73 -6.24 13.27
C THR A 60 12.57 -4.85 12.67
N VAL A 61 11.38 -4.54 12.21
CA VAL A 61 10.97 -3.20 11.78
C VAL A 61 10.27 -2.52 12.95
N THR A 62 10.76 -1.36 13.34
CA THR A 62 10.13 -0.48 14.33
C THR A 62 9.43 0.65 13.58
N VAL A 63 8.13 0.77 13.75
CA VAL A 63 7.31 1.85 13.19
C VAL A 63 6.97 2.84 14.29
N THR A 64 7.13 4.12 13.98
CA THR A 64 6.82 5.24 14.88
C THR A 64 5.65 6.04 14.31
N LYS A 65 4.64 6.22 15.13
CA LYS A 65 3.45 7.03 14.83
C LYS A 65 2.80 7.47 16.14
N THR A 66 2.81 8.76 16.42
CA THR A 66 2.21 9.32 17.64
C THR A 66 0.76 8.86 17.79
N ALA A 67 0.46 8.32 18.97
CA ALA A 67 -0.87 7.86 19.37
C ALA A 67 -1.52 6.91 18.31
N HIS A 68 -0.77 5.89 17.86
CA HIS A 68 -1.21 5.00 16.77
C HIS A 68 -2.46 4.17 17.11
N GLY A 69 -2.81 3.99 18.38
CA GLY A 69 -4.04 3.33 18.82
C GLY A 69 -4.11 1.82 18.61
N LEU A 70 -3.07 1.19 18.03
CA LEU A 70 -3.02 -0.24 17.76
C LEU A 70 -2.64 -1.04 19.01
N ASN A 71 -3.04 -2.31 19.06
CA ASN A 71 -2.73 -3.26 20.13
C ASN A 71 -1.86 -4.41 19.60
N THR A 72 -1.11 -5.05 20.49
CA THR A 72 -0.41 -6.28 20.13
C THR A 72 -1.39 -7.34 19.63
N GLY A 73 -1.08 -7.93 18.48
CA GLY A 73 -1.94 -8.89 17.79
C GLY A 73 -2.80 -8.30 16.69
N ASP A 74 -2.92 -6.96 16.57
CA ASP A 74 -3.60 -6.34 15.45
C ASP A 74 -2.87 -6.67 14.14
N VAL A 75 -3.63 -6.85 13.06
CA VAL A 75 -3.10 -7.07 11.71
C VAL A 75 -3.31 -5.80 10.91
N ILE A 76 -2.24 -5.31 10.30
CA ILE A 76 -2.26 -4.14 9.42
C ILE A 76 -1.63 -4.48 8.07
N GLY A 77 -2.12 -3.82 7.01
CA GLY A 77 -1.44 -3.75 5.73
C GLY A 77 -0.55 -2.50 5.69
N ILE A 78 0.72 -2.63 5.32
CA ILE A 78 1.67 -1.53 5.34
C ILE A 78 2.52 -1.50 4.07
N HIS A 79 2.79 -0.29 3.59
CA HIS A 79 3.76 0.04 2.56
C HIS A 79 4.90 0.83 3.17
N PHE A 80 6.13 0.55 2.73
CA PHE A 80 7.36 1.17 3.20
C PHE A 80 8.05 1.92 2.08
N GLU A 81 8.21 3.23 2.24
CA GLU A 81 9.03 4.02 1.32
C GLU A 81 10.52 3.71 1.50
N SER A 82 11.30 3.84 0.42
CA SER A 82 12.73 3.56 0.46
C SER A 82 13.49 4.63 1.24
N GLY A 83 14.40 4.19 2.09
CA GLY A 83 15.33 5.02 2.85
C GLY A 83 16.78 4.58 2.65
N THR A 84 17.69 5.08 3.49
CA THR A 84 19.06 4.61 3.53
C THR A 84 19.11 3.16 4.00
N GLY A 85 19.58 2.26 3.14
CA GLY A 85 19.55 0.81 3.37
C GLY A 85 18.40 0.10 2.67
N GLY A 86 17.61 0.79 1.83
CA GLY A 86 16.52 0.25 1.06
C GLY A 86 15.15 0.45 1.71
N ALA A 87 14.22 -0.47 1.46
CA ALA A 87 12.90 -0.49 2.05
C ALA A 87 12.65 -1.80 2.80
N ALA A 88 11.77 -1.79 3.80
CA ALA A 88 11.19 -3.00 4.34
C ALA A 88 10.17 -3.58 3.33
N THR A 89 9.79 -4.84 3.51
CA THR A 89 8.88 -5.51 2.59
C THR A 89 7.43 -5.09 2.84
N ASP A 90 6.74 -4.65 1.79
CA ASP A 90 5.30 -4.39 1.87
C ASP A 90 4.51 -5.65 2.16
N GLY A 91 3.43 -5.54 2.92
CA GLY A 91 2.62 -6.70 3.22
C GLY A 91 1.60 -6.49 4.34
N ASN A 92 1.03 -7.62 4.77
CA ASN A 92 0.12 -7.68 5.90
C ASN A 92 0.86 -8.30 7.09
N TYR A 93 0.89 -7.61 8.22
CA TYR A 93 1.70 -7.97 9.39
C TYR A 93 0.88 -7.96 10.66
N THR A 94 1.11 -8.96 11.51
CA THR A 94 0.71 -8.90 12.91
C THR A 94 1.73 -8.06 13.67
N ILE A 95 1.27 -7.06 14.40
CA ILE A 95 2.15 -6.12 15.11
C ILE A 95 2.31 -6.47 16.59
N THR A 96 3.41 -6.03 17.17
CA THR A 96 3.63 -6.01 18.62
C THR A 96 3.74 -4.55 19.05
N ARG A 97 2.83 -4.09 19.91
CA ARG A 97 2.89 -2.75 20.48
C ARG A 97 4.02 -2.67 21.47
N THR A 98 4.92 -1.70 21.30
CA THR A 98 6.06 -1.43 22.19
C THR A 98 5.88 -0.16 23.01
N GLY A 99 4.96 0.71 22.61
CA GLY A 99 4.66 1.96 23.31
C GLY A 99 3.36 2.60 22.82
N ALA A 100 3.06 3.80 23.29
CA ALA A 100 1.92 4.57 22.80
C ALA A 100 2.13 5.04 21.34
N ASP A 101 3.39 5.27 20.98
CA ASP A 101 3.81 5.86 19.72
C ASP A 101 4.62 4.89 18.85
N THR A 102 4.83 3.65 19.30
CA THR A 102 5.69 2.68 18.60
C THR A 102 5.12 1.28 18.64
N PHE A 103 5.30 0.59 17.51
CA PHE A 103 5.06 -0.86 17.39
C PHE A 103 6.13 -1.50 16.51
N THR A 104 6.27 -2.81 16.61
CA THR A 104 7.20 -3.59 15.80
C THR A 104 6.48 -4.64 14.98
N LEU A 105 7.11 -5.04 13.89
CA LEU A 105 6.73 -6.18 13.06
C LEU A 105 8.00 -6.90 12.58
N THR A 106 7.83 -8.11 12.07
CA THR A 106 8.95 -8.93 11.57
C THR A 106 8.93 -8.93 10.04
N ASP A 107 9.96 -8.35 9.43
CA ASP A 107 10.19 -8.40 7.98
C ASP A 107 10.75 -9.77 7.58
N ILE A 108 10.42 -10.23 6.37
CA ILE A 108 11.01 -11.43 5.77
C ILE A 108 12.50 -11.22 5.45
N ASN A 109 12.91 -9.99 5.17
CA ASN A 109 14.28 -9.62 4.87
C ASN A 109 15.01 -9.12 6.12
N THR A 110 16.33 -9.25 6.11
CA THR A 110 17.21 -8.74 7.16
C THR A 110 18.04 -7.57 6.68
N GLY A 111 18.56 -6.78 7.60
CA GLY A 111 19.46 -5.66 7.33
C GLY A 111 19.15 -4.45 8.17
N THR A 112 19.87 -3.37 7.95
CA THR A 112 19.68 -2.11 8.68
C THR A 112 19.11 -1.06 7.76
N ILE A 113 18.00 -0.45 8.16
CA ILE A 113 17.43 0.74 7.54
C ILE A 113 17.53 1.83 8.60
N THR A 114 18.43 2.78 8.35
CA THR A 114 18.62 3.99 9.17
C THR A 114 17.92 5.16 8.49
N ALA A 115 17.99 6.32 8.98
CA ALA A 115 17.21 7.47 8.50
C ALA A 115 15.69 7.16 8.59
N THR A 116 14.83 7.76 9.01
CA THR A 116 13.42 7.51 9.25
C THR A 116 12.58 7.68 7.97
N PRO A 117 12.63 6.74 6.99
CA PRO A 117 11.79 6.81 5.82
C PRO A 117 10.32 6.74 6.20
N ALA A 118 9.45 7.22 5.30
CA ALA A 118 8.02 7.21 5.54
C ALA A 118 7.41 5.81 5.32
N ALA A 119 6.25 5.60 5.93
CA ALA A 119 5.42 4.44 5.68
C ALA A 119 3.94 4.85 5.66
N VAL A 120 3.10 4.03 5.06
CA VAL A 120 1.65 4.17 5.09
C VAL A 120 1.00 2.84 5.42
N TYR A 121 0.06 2.83 6.35
CA TYR A 121 -0.65 1.61 6.75
C TYR A 121 -2.16 1.78 6.81
N SER A 122 -2.84 0.66 6.65
CA SER A 122 -4.30 0.57 6.74
C SER A 122 -4.71 -0.84 7.19
N THR A 123 -5.96 -1.22 7.00
CA THR A 123 -6.51 -2.51 7.42
C THR A 123 -5.83 -3.68 6.72
N LYS A 124 -5.69 -3.62 5.37
CA LYS A 124 -5.10 -4.71 4.59
C LYS A 124 -4.43 -4.15 3.33
N TRP A 125 -3.17 -4.49 3.14
CA TRP A 125 -2.44 -4.24 1.91
C TRP A 125 -2.84 -5.26 0.84
N LEU A 126 -3.00 -4.78 -0.41
CA LEU A 126 -3.31 -5.60 -1.58
C LEU A 126 -2.13 -5.73 -2.52
N LEU A 127 -1.66 -4.59 -3.03
CA LEU A 127 -0.55 -4.53 -3.99
C LEU A 127 0.13 -3.15 -3.94
N THR A 128 1.39 -3.12 -4.40
CA THR A 128 2.15 -1.90 -4.65
C THR A 128 2.69 -1.91 -6.08
N TYR A 129 2.56 -0.79 -6.77
CA TYR A 129 3.21 -0.52 -8.04
C TYR A 129 4.21 0.62 -7.87
N ASN A 130 5.49 0.33 -8.10
CA ASN A 130 6.52 1.36 -8.19
C ASN A 130 6.47 1.98 -9.58
N VAL A 131 6.42 3.31 -9.63
CA VAL A 131 6.29 4.09 -10.85
C VAL A 131 7.61 4.80 -11.11
N SER A 132 8.25 4.52 -12.23
CA SER A 132 9.49 5.21 -12.61
C SER A 132 9.20 6.65 -13.06
N ALA A 133 10.18 7.53 -12.93
CA ALA A 133 10.06 8.91 -13.40
C ALA A 133 9.71 8.96 -14.90
N GLY A 134 8.66 9.70 -15.23
CA GLY A 134 8.18 9.84 -16.61
C GLY A 134 7.46 8.63 -17.18
N ASP A 135 7.16 7.61 -16.35
CA ASP A 135 6.48 6.40 -16.80
C ASP A 135 4.97 6.69 -16.98
N THR A 136 4.52 6.57 -18.22
CA THR A 136 3.11 6.70 -18.59
C THR A 136 2.58 5.34 -19.00
N TYR A 137 2.34 4.48 -18.01
CA TYR A 137 1.93 3.11 -18.29
C TYR A 137 0.41 3.02 -18.56
N ASN A 138 0.04 3.07 -19.84
CA ASN A 138 -1.34 2.88 -20.29
C ASN A 138 -1.73 1.39 -20.45
N ASN A 139 -0.79 0.46 -20.29
CA ASN A 139 -1.08 -0.96 -20.32
C ASN A 139 -1.36 -1.44 -18.89
N ALA A 140 -2.64 -1.62 -18.57
CA ALA A 140 -3.02 -2.26 -17.33
C ALA A 140 -2.37 -3.63 -17.21
N PRO A 141 -1.45 -3.89 -16.28
CA PRO A 141 -1.02 -5.24 -16.01
C PRO A 141 -2.26 -6.04 -15.60
N ILE A 142 -2.65 -6.99 -16.45
CA ILE A 142 -3.74 -7.90 -16.13
C ILE A 142 -3.26 -8.82 -15.02
N ILE A 143 -4.00 -8.85 -13.93
CA ILE A 143 -3.76 -9.79 -12.83
C ILE A 143 -4.32 -11.13 -13.27
N PRO A 144 -3.48 -12.19 -13.42
CA PRO A 144 -3.92 -13.49 -13.92
C PRO A 144 -5.00 -14.13 -13.03
N GLY A 145 -5.82 -14.97 -13.64
CA GLY A 145 -6.85 -15.71 -12.94
C GLY A 145 -8.05 -14.86 -12.53
N GLU A 146 -8.52 -15.06 -11.32
CA GLU A 146 -9.68 -14.34 -10.79
C GLU A 146 -9.38 -12.94 -10.25
N GLY A 147 -8.11 -12.52 -10.28
CA GLY A 147 -7.66 -11.24 -9.72
C GLY A 147 -7.49 -11.27 -8.19
N VAL A 148 -7.16 -10.12 -7.60
CA VAL A 148 -6.98 -9.96 -6.15
C VAL A 148 -8.32 -9.68 -5.49
N ARG A 149 -8.67 -10.51 -4.49
CA ARG A 149 -9.92 -10.36 -3.72
C ARG A 149 -9.83 -9.16 -2.79
N VAL A 150 -10.91 -8.39 -2.78
CA VAL A 150 -11.17 -7.24 -1.92
C VAL A 150 -12.43 -7.52 -1.13
N ASP A 151 -12.38 -7.39 0.18
CA ASP A 151 -13.48 -7.74 1.08
C ASP A 151 -14.30 -6.53 1.53
N GLN A 152 -13.70 -5.34 1.53
CA GLN A 152 -14.35 -4.10 2.01
C GLN A 152 -14.48 -3.05 0.90
N GLY A 153 -13.35 -2.60 0.39
CA GLY A 153 -13.28 -1.57 -0.65
C GLY A 153 -11.84 -1.27 -1.01
N ILE A 154 -11.64 -0.54 -2.09
CA ILE A 154 -10.31 -0.21 -2.60
C ILE A 154 -10.02 1.26 -2.36
N TYR A 155 -9.00 1.53 -1.55
CA TYR A 155 -8.37 2.84 -1.44
C TYR A 155 -7.03 2.81 -2.16
N ALA A 156 -6.78 3.73 -3.08
CA ALA A 156 -5.45 3.93 -3.65
C ALA A 156 -4.74 5.10 -2.95
N TYR A 157 -3.58 4.82 -2.39
CA TYR A 157 -2.65 5.83 -1.90
C TYR A 157 -1.59 6.05 -2.98
N MET A 158 -1.38 7.28 -3.39
CA MET A 158 -0.52 7.66 -4.50
C MET A 158 0.52 8.69 -4.06
N SER A 159 1.74 8.53 -4.54
CA SER A 159 2.82 9.49 -4.38
C SER A 159 3.50 9.69 -5.74
N ASN A 160 3.64 10.94 -6.20
CA ASN A 160 4.19 11.29 -7.52
C ASN A 160 3.53 10.53 -8.69
N VAL A 161 2.22 10.36 -8.62
CA VAL A 161 1.38 9.75 -9.66
C VAL A 161 0.22 10.68 -9.95
N GLU A 162 -0.01 11.00 -11.24
CA GLU A 162 -1.06 11.92 -11.67
C GLU A 162 -2.44 11.28 -11.66
N ALA A 163 -2.49 9.99 -12.02
CA ALA A 163 -3.76 9.28 -12.09
C ALA A 163 -3.56 7.78 -11.92
N THR A 164 -4.57 7.14 -11.36
CA THR A 164 -4.66 5.68 -11.25
C THR A 164 -6.05 5.20 -11.66
N GLN A 165 -6.09 4.12 -12.42
CA GLN A 165 -7.32 3.45 -12.81
C GLN A 165 -7.22 1.97 -12.48
N ILE A 166 -8.29 1.41 -11.94
CA ILE A 166 -8.41 -0.03 -11.73
C ILE A 166 -9.49 -0.62 -12.63
N TYR A 167 -9.28 -1.89 -12.98
CA TYR A 167 -10.26 -2.76 -13.60
C TYR A 167 -10.71 -3.76 -12.55
N TYR A 168 -12.02 -3.92 -12.37
CA TYR A 168 -12.60 -4.76 -11.32
C TYR A 168 -13.87 -5.47 -11.77
N GLY A 169 -14.27 -6.53 -11.07
CA GLY A 169 -15.48 -7.34 -11.41
C GLY A 169 -15.62 -8.58 -10.55
#